data_5c775f9997c8ed5d6ac70d7fcf9e91a7
#
_entry.id   5c775f9997c8ed5d6ac70d7fcf9e91a7
#
_cell.length_a   1.000
_cell.length_b   1.000
_cell.length_c   1.000
_cell.angle_alpha   90.00
_cell.angle_beta   90.00
_cell.angle_gamma   90.00
#
_symmetry.space_group_name_H-M   'P 1'
#
loop_
_entity.id
_entity.type
_entity.pdbx_description
1 polymer ?
#
loop_
_entity_poly.entity_id
_entity_poly.type
_entity_poly.pdbx_seq_one_letter_code
_entity_poly.pdbx_strand_id
1 'polypeptide(L)'
;PEDWADVYRLLAAHDAILVGAETLRRDDPSLLVRDEEVRARRREQGLPPDIAKATLTSTGELSPGLRFFTEGEAERYVFSLHEIDSLQNIATVISTEGPITAKLIVTQLEKRGVERLMVEGGAAVLRMFLGEGMADTLRLAVNPQLRLGAAGGAEFRFTPPQGTPQTRENLGGMEVTTYTLHPDTSAADLRFLKQAVDEGRKCTP
;
A
#
# COMPACT_ATOMS: atom_id res chain seq x y z
N PRO A 1 10.90 2.97 16.28
CA PRO A 1 11.56 4.14 15.65
C PRO A 1 12.26 3.78 14.34
N GLU A 2 13.15 2.76 14.32
CA GLU A 2 13.87 2.34 13.09
C GLU A 2 12.95 1.78 12.01
N ASP A 3 11.93 1.06 12.41
CA ASP A 3 10.91 0.50 11.53
C ASP A 3 10.13 1.59 10.77
N TRP A 4 9.76 2.68 11.44
CA TRP A 4 9.08 3.81 10.79
C TRP A 4 9.95 4.57 9.79
N ALA A 5 11.24 4.74 10.08
CA ALA A 5 12.16 5.39 9.14
C ALA A 5 12.29 4.57 7.85
N ASP A 6 12.25 3.24 7.97
CA ASP A 6 12.26 2.33 6.83
C ASP A 6 10.95 2.40 6.03
N VAL A 7 9.79 2.46 6.70
CA VAL A 7 8.50 2.66 6.03
C VAL A 7 8.46 3.96 5.25
N TYR A 8 8.93 5.07 5.84
CA TYR A 8 8.98 6.36 5.13
C TYR A 8 9.95 6.35 3.95
N ARG A 9 11.06 5.64 4.07
CA ARG A 9 12.02 5.45 2.97
C ARG A 9 11.40 4.68 1.80
N LEU A 10 10.65 3.62 2.12
CA LEU A 10 9.90 2.86 1.13
C LEU A 10 8.81 3.71 0.47
N LEU A 11 7.99 4.40 1.26
CA LEU A 11 6.98 5.33 0.72
C LEU A 11 7.60 6.34 -0.25
N ALA A 12 8.72 6.94 0.16
CA ALA A 12 9.42 7.94 -0.65
C ALA A 12 9.96 7.42 -1.98
N ALA A 13 10.25 6.13 -2.05
CA ALA A 13 10.75 5.47 -3.25
C ALA A 13 9.64 5.10 -4.25
N HIS A 14 8.37 5.33 -3.91
CA HIS A 14 7.21 5.00 -4.74
C HIS A 14 6.48 6.26 -5.22
N ASP A 15 5.69 6.09 -6.28
CA ASP A 15 4.88 7.16 -6.87
C ASP A 15 3.46 7.15 -6.31
N ALA A 16 2.99 5.98 -5.90
CA ALA A 16 1.67 5.81 -5.31
C ALA A 16 1.65 4.72 -4.21
N ILE A 17 0.68 4.85 -3.29
CA ILE A 17 0.34 3.83 -2.31
C ILE A 17 -1.10 3.40 -2.47
N LEU A 18 -1.36 2.09 -2.45
CA LEU A 18 -2.69 1.48 -2.50
C LEU A 18 -3.02 0.77 -1.19
N VAL A 19 -4.19 1.08 -0.64
CA VAL A 19 -4.77 0.37 0.51
C VAL A 19 -6.22 0.02 0.24
N GLY A 20 -6.73 -1.05 0.86
CA GLY A 20 -8.15 -1.41 0.75
C GLY A 20 -9.05 -0.48 1.56
N ALA A 21 -10.30 -0.28 1.10
CA ALA A 21 -11.29 0.56 1.78
C ALA A 21 -11.58 0.13 3.22
N GLU A 22 -11.50 -1.17 3.54
CA GLU A 22 -11.65 -1.66 4.91
C GLU A 22 -10.56 -1.12 5.84
N THR A 23 -9.31 -1.06 5.35
CA THR A 23 -8.19 -0.46 6.07
C THR A 23 -8.43 1.03 6.31
N LEU A 24 -8.96 1.75 5.30
CA LEU A 24 -9.31 3.17 5.47
C LEU A 24 -10.39 3.37 6.52
N ARG A 25 -11.45 2.55 6.49
CA ARG A 25 -12.55 2.65 7.47
C ARG A 25 -12.13 2.34 8.90
N ARG A 26 -11.24 1.36 9.07
CA ARG A 26 -10.83 0.89 10.39
C ARG A 26 -9.74 1.74 11.03
N ASP A 27 -8.72 2.09 10.24
CA ASP A 27 -7.48 2.65 10.76
C ASP A 27 -7.32 4.14 10.44
N ASP A 28 -8.16 4.68 9.54
CA ASP A 28 -8.14 6.07 9.04
C ASP A 28 -6.72 6.63 8.80
N PRO A 29 -5.88 5.95 8.00
CA PRO A 29 -4.51 6.36 7.80
C PRO A 29 -4.41 7.59 6.89
N SER A 30 -3.49 8.50 7.21
CA SER A 30 -3.22 9.67 6.35
C SER A 30 -2.40 9.34 5.10
N LEU A 31 -1.60 8.28 5.13
CA LEU A 31 -0.71 7.81 4.07
C LEU A 31 0.24 8.91 3.54
N LEU A 32 0.77 9.71 4.43
CA LEU A 32 1.67 10.82 4.10
C LEU A 32 3.14 10.44 4.32
N VAL A 33 4.01 10.99 3.51
CA VAL A 33 5.46 11.01 3.77
C VAL A 33 5.71 12.05 4.86
N ARG A 34 5.94 11.61 6.12
CA ARG A 34 6.11 12.50 7.28
C ARG A 34 7.54 12.96 7.51
N ASP A 35 8.47 12.55 6.68
CA ASP A 35 9.87 12.95 6.71
C ASP A 35 10.07 14.17 5.83
N GLU A 36 10.39 15.32 6.43
CA GLU A 36 10.53 16.59 5.68
C GLU A 36 11.77 16.62 4.79
N GLU A 37 12.85 15.91 5.14
CA GLU A 37 14.01 15.81 4.26
C GLU A 37 13.66 15.04 2.98
N VAL A 38 12.88 13.99 3.13
CA VAL A 38 12.37 13.20 2.00
C VAL A 38 11.44 14.05 1.13
N ARG A 39 10.52 14.81 1.75
CA ARG A 39 9.61 15.72 1.05
C ARG A 39 10.39 16.81 0.29
N ALA A 40 11.42 17.37 0.91
CA ALA A 40 12.28 18.37 0.28
C ALA A 40 13.01 17.81 -0.95
N ARG A 41 13.61 16.62 -0.85
CA ARG A 41 14.26 15.95 -1.98
C ARG A 41 13.29 15.66 -3.13
N ARG A 42 12.04 15.26 -2.84
CA ARG A 42 11.02 15.06 -3.88
C ARG A 42 10.72 16.38 -4.61
N ARG A 43 10.56 17.49 -3.87
CA ARG A 43 10.35 18.83 -4.48
C ARG A 43 11.54 19.24 -5.36
N GLU A 44 12.77 19.01 -4.91
CA GLU A 44 14.00 19.29 -5.70
C GLU A 44 14.04 18.48 -7.00
N GLN A 45 13.47 17.29 -7.01
CA GLN A 45 13.33 16.44 -8.20
C GLN A 45 12.11 16.80 -9.07
N GLY A 46 11.35 17.84 -8.71
CA GLY A 46 10.13 18.24 -9.40
C GLY A 46 8.93 17.32 -9.15
N LEU A 47 9.00 16.45 -8.12
CA LEU A 47 7.93 15.55 -7.74
C LEU A 47 7.04 16.17 -6.65
N PRO A 48 5.76 15.80 -6.57
CA PRO A 48 4.91 16.15 -5.45
C PRO A 48 5.53 15.69 -4.12
N PRO A 49 5.41 16.46 -3.02
CA PRO A 49 5.98 16.10 -1.73
C PRO A 49 5.33 14.82 -1.14
N ASP A 50 4.05 14.62 -1.42
CA ASP A 50 3.33 13.39 -1.06
C ASP A 50 3.13 12.51 -2.31
N ILE A 51 3.20 11.21 -2.12
CA ILE A 51 2.91 10.23 -3.18
C ILE A 51 1.39 10.13 -3.40
N ALA A 52 0.98 9.76 -4.61
CA ALA A 52 -0.43 9.55 -4.91
C ALA A 52 -1.03 8.46 -4.00
N LYS A 53 -2.30 8.63 -3.64
CA LYS A 53 -3.03 7.70 -2.79
C LYS A 53 -4.09 6.97 -3.59
N ALA A 54 -4.16 5.67 -3.46
CA ALA A 54 -5.15 4.86 -4.14
C ALA A 54 -5.90 3.96 -3.15
N THR A 55 -7.16 3.73 -3.42
CA THR A 55 -7.99 2.75 -2.69
C THR A 55 -8.94 2.05 -3.62
N LEU A 56 -9.50 0.92 -3.17
CA LEU A 56 -10.54 0.20 -3.89
C LEU A 56 -11.68 -0.18 -2.95
N THR A 57 -12.90 -0.11 -3.49
CA THR A 57 -14.12 -0.44 -2.76
C THR A 57 -15.11 -1.12 -3.68
N SER A 58 -15.78 -2.17 -3.21
CA SER A 58 -16.89 -2.81 -3.92
C SER A 58 -18.25 -2.21 -3.56
N THR A 59 -18.36 -1.58 -2.39
CA THR A 59 -19.63 -1.01 -1.89
C THR A 59 -19.77 0.48 -2.16
N GLY A 60 -18.69 1.19 -2.45
CA GLY A 60 -18.68 2.65 -2.56
C GLY A 60 -18.75 3.39 -1.22
N GLU A 61 -18.82 2.69 -0.10
CA GLU A 61 -18.96 3.26 1.24
C GLU A 61 -17.62 3.82 1.74
N LEU A 62 -17.34 5.06 1.36
CA LEU A 62 -16.16 5.82 1.80
C LEU A 62 -16.62 7.22 2.27
N SER A 63 -16.33 7.54 3.52
CA SER A 63 -16.61 8.88 4.06
C SER A 63 -15.63 9.90 3.47
N PRO A 64 -16.11 11.05 2.94
CA PRO A 64 -15.25 12.14 2.50
C PRO A 64 -14.38 12.72 3.61
N GLY A 65 -14.76 12.53 4.87
CA GLY A 65 -14.03 13.02 6.05
C GLY A 65 -12.83 12.18 6.47
N LEU A 66 -12.57 11.04 5.82
CA LEU A 66 -11.38 10.23 6.12
C LEU A 66 -10.10 11.02 5.86
N ARG A 67 -9.08 10.79 6.68
CA ARG A 67 -7.76 11.45 6.56
C ARG A 67 -7.09 11.15 5.22
N PHE A 68 -7.42 10.04 4.60
CA PHE A 68 -7.05 9.73 3.22
C PHE A 68 -7.45 10.85 2.26
N PHE A 69 -8.64 11.44 2.41
CA PHE A 69 -9.17 12.50 1.53
C PHE A 69 -8.84 13.90 2.02
N THR A 70 -8.72 14.11 3.33
CA THR A 70 -8.62 15.45 3.92
C THR A 70 -7.20 15.91 4.20
N GLU A 71 -6.23 14.98 4.29
CA GLU A 71 -4.85 15.32 4.60
C GLU A 71 -3.92 15.19 3.37
N GLY A 72 -2.94 16.11 3.28
CA GLY A 72 -1.92 16.16 2.23
C GLY A 72 -2.43 16.68 0.89
N GLU A 73 -1.48 16.92 -0.01
CA GLU A 73 -1.71 17.51 -1.34
C GLU A 73 -1.62 16.48 -2.48
N ALA A 74 -1.58 15.19 -2.13
CA ALA A 74 -1.45 14.11 -3.08
C ALA A 74 -2.70 13.91 -3.95
N GLU A 75 -2.52 13.44 -5.17
CA GLU A 75 -3.61 12.92 -5.99
C GLU A 75 -4.26 11.71 -5.30
N ARG A 76 -5.56 11.55 -5.48
CA ARG A 76 -6.37 10.50 -4.85
C ARG A 76 -7.16 9.76 -5.91
N TYR A 77 -7.01 8.44 -5.93
CA TYR A 77 -7.68 7.53 -6.86
C TYR A 77 -8.55 6.54 -6.09
N VAL A 78 -9.79 6.40 -6.52
CA VAL A 78 -10.75 5.46 -5.93
C VAL A 78 -11.25 4.52 -7.02
N PHE A 79 -10.89 3.24 -6.92
CA PHE A 79 -11.43 2.20 -7.81
C PHE A 79 -12.72 1.68 -7.21
N SER A 80 -13.81 1.73 -7.98
CA SER A 80 -15.15 1.37 -7.52
C SER A 80 -15.93 0.64 -8.60
N LEU A 81 -16.93 -0.15 -8.19
CA LEU A 81 -17.92 -0.73 -9.10
C LEU A 81 -19.00 0.27 -9.46
N HIS A 82 -19.07 1.42 -8.79
CA HIS A 82 -20.11 2.43 -8.95
C HIS A 82 -19.48 3.82 -8.86
N GLU A 83 -20.16 4.80 -9.46
CA GLU A 83 -19.88 6.21 -9.23
C GLU A 83 -20.12 6.54 -7.75
N ILE A 84 -19.30 7.46 -7.19
CA ILE A 84 -19.40 7.90 -5.80
C ILE A 84 -19.50 9.43 -5.79
N ASP A 85 -20.71 9.95 -5.86
CA ASP A 85 -20.99 11.40 -5.99
C ASP A 85 -20.34 12.23 -4.88
N SER A 86 -20.29 11.69 -3.66
CA SER A 86 -19.68 12.37 -2.50
C SER A 86 -18.17 12.60 -2.65
N LEU A 87 -17.51 11.95 -3.60
CA LEU A 87 -16.07 12.03 -3.84
C LEU A 87 -15.68 12.80 -5.11
N GLN A 88 -16.64 13.25 -5.92
CA GLN A 88 -16.39 13.83 -7.25
C GLN A 88 -15.39 14.99 -7.29
N ASN A 89 -15.31 15.81 -6.23
CA ASN A 89 -14.41 16.97 -6.20
C ASN A 89 -13.15 16.78 -5.34
N ILE A 90 -12.97 15.60 -4.75
CA ILE A 90 -11.88 15.32 -3.81
C ILE A 90 -11.01 14.13 -4.21
N ALA A 91 -11.49 13.31 -5.15
CA ALA A 91 -10.75 12.17 -5.68
C ALA A 91 -11.16 11.87 -7.12
N THR A 92 -10.28 11.24 -7.88
CA THR A 92 -10.62 10.65 -9.18
C THR A 92 -11.24 9.28 -8.95
N VAL A 93 -12.55 9.18 -9.11
CA VAL A 93 -13.26 7.89 -9.06
C VAL A 93 -13.12 7.20 -10.42
N ILE A 94 -12.62 5.97 -10.40
CA ILE A 94 -12.45 5.11 -11.58
C ILE A 94 -13.46 3.98 -11.42
N SER A 95 -14.64 4.18 -11.99
CA SER A 95 -15.70 3.17 -11.99
C SER A 95 -15.46 2.12 -13.06
N THR A 96 -15.87 0.88 -12.79
CA THR A 96 -15.76 -0.25 -13.71
C THR A 96 -17.00 -1.12 -13.66
N GLU A 97 -17.46 -1.58 -14.83
CA GLU A 97 -18.59 -2.50 -14.93
C GLU A 97 -18.24 -3.95 -14.56
N GLY A 98 -16.95 -4.25 -14.48
CA GLY A 98 -16.43 -5.57 -14.15
C GLY A 98 -15.68 -5.61 -12.82
N PRO A 99 -15.17 -6.77 -12.42
CA PRO A 99 -14.42 -6.92 -11.18
C PRO A 99 -13.18 -6.01 -11.15
N ILE A 100 -12.92 -5.41 -9.99
CA ILE A 100 -11.69 -4.66 -9.76
C ILE A 100 -10.55 -5.66 -9.59
N THR A 101 -9.63 -5.69 -10.55
CA THR A 101 -8.47 -6.59 -10.58
C THR A 101 -7.18 -5.81 -10.32
N ALA A 102 -6.12 -6.50 -9.89
CA ALA A 102 -4.79 -5.89 -9.74
C ALA A 102 -4.29 -5.34 -11.09
N LYS A 103 -4.49 -6.09 -12.17
CA LYS A 103 -4.13 -5.66 -13.52
C LYS A 103 -4.85 -4.38 -13.94
N LEU A 104 -6.16 -4.25 -13.67
CA LEU A 104 -6.91 -3.03 -13.96
C LEU A 104 -6.35 -1.85 -13.19
N ILE A 105 -6.12 -2.00 -11.87
CA ILE A 105 -5.57 -0.94 -11.01
C ILE A 105 -4.22 -0.47 -11.54
N VAL A 106 -3.29 -1.40 -11.80
CA VAL A 106 -1.96 -1.09 -12.32
C VAL A 106 -2.06 -0.34 -13.65
N THR A 107 -2.83 -0.87 -14.62
CA THR A 107 -2.98 -0.24 -15.94
C THR A 107 -3.57 1.17 -15.85
N GLN A 108 -4.51 1.41 -14.95
CA GLN A 108 -5.11 2.74 -14.76
C GLN A 108 -4.16 3.73 -14.07
N LEU A 109 -3.33 3.26 -13.15
CA LEU A 109 -2.31 4.08 -12.49
C LEU A 109 -1.13 4.38 -13.43
N GLU A 110 -0.68 3.40 -14.21
CA GLU A 110 0.36 3.59 -15.25
C GLU A 110 -0.02 4.69 -16.26
N LYS A 111 -1.27 4.71 -16.73
CA LYS A 111 -1.79 5.78 -17.61
C LYS A 111 -1.74 7.18 -16.98
N ARG A 112 -1.55 7.26 -15.66
CA ARG A 112 -1.46 8.50 -14.87
C ARG A 112 -0.04 8.78 -14.38
N GLY A 113 0.96 8.09 -14.94
CA GLY A 113 2.38 8.31 -14.65
C GLY A 113 2.89 7.61 -13.39
N VAL A 114 2.12 6.69 -12.81
CA VAL A 114 2.59 5.86 -11.68
C VAL A 114 3.44 4.71 -12.23
N GLU A 115 4.73 4.73 -11.96
CA GLU A 115 5.68 3.68 -12.35
C GLU A 115 5.89 2.65 -11.22
N ARG A 116 5.88 3.14 -9.97
CA ARG A 116 6.13 2.33 -8.77
C ARG A 116 4.96 2.42 -7.81
N LEU A 117 4.25 1.32 -7.64
CA LEU A 117 3.10 1.20 -6.76
C LEU A 117 3.45 0.41 -5.50
N MET A 118 3.29 1.02 -4.34
CA MET A 118 3.32 0.34 -3.05
C MET A 118 1.91 -0.15 -2.69
N VAL A 119 1.76 -1.43 -2.41
CA VAL A 119 0.48 -2.00 -1.94
C VAL A 119 0.62 -2.35 -0.47
N GLU A 120 -0.06 -1.59 0.38
CA GLU A 120 0.03 -1.74 1.83
C GLU A 120 -1.31 -2.14 2.45
N GLY A 121 -1.73 -3.34 2.32
CA GLY A 121 -2.73 -3.80 3.20
C GLY A 121 -4.17 -3.87 2.78
N GLY A 122 -4.82 -4.59 3.66
CA GLY A 122 -5.97 -5.43 3.50
C GLY A 122 -5.57 -6.78 2.91
N ALA A 123 -5.72 -7.85 3.70
CA ALA A 123 -5.35 -9.20 3.25
C ALA A 123 -6.01 -9.60 1.91
N ALA A 124 -7.18 -9.06 1.60
CA ALA A 124 -7.87 -9.30 0.34
C ALA A 124 -7.12 -8.65 -0.83
N VAL A 125 -6.64 -7.41 -0.67
CA VAL A 125 -5.88 -6.68 -1.69
C VAL A 125 -4.55 -7.37 -1.95
N LEU A 126 -3.84 -7.76 -0.89
CA LEU A 126 -2.58 -8.50 -1.03
C LEU A 126 -2.77 -9.83 -1.76
N ARG A 127 -3.80 -10.59 -1.41
CA ARG A 127 -4.12 -11.86 -2.12
C ARG A 127 -4.45 -11.63 -3.58
N MET A 128 -5.14 -10.55 -3.91
CA MET A 128 -5.46 -10.20 -5.29
C MET A 128 -4.18 -9.94 -6.09
N PHE A 129 -3.29 -9.08 -5.61
CA PHE A 129 -2.03 -8.78 -6.31
C PHE A 129 -1.11 -9.99 -6.45
N LEU A 130 -0.96 -10.78 -5.38
CA LEU A 130 -0.15 -12.01 -5.42
C LEU A 130 -0.79 -13.09 -6.30
N GLY A 131 -2.11 -13.27 -6.21
CA GLY A 131 -2.83 -14.28 -6.99
C GLY A 131 -2.87 -13.98 -8.48
N GLU A 132 -2.84 -12.71 -8.88
CA GLU A 132 -2.77 -12.29 -10.28
C GLU A 132 -1.32 -12.15 -10.79
N GLY A 133 -0.30 -12.44 -9.96
CA GLY A 133 1.10 -12.31 -10.33
C GLY A 133 1.51 -10.86 -10.66
N MET A 134 0.86 -9.88 -10.03
CA MET A 134 1.09 -8.44 -10.26
C MET A 134 1.98 -7.81 -9.20
N ALA A 135 2.71 -8.62 -8.43
CA ALA A 135 3.65 -8.17 -7.43
C ALA A 135 5.07 -8.65 -7.76
N ASP A 136 6.00 -7.74 -7.96
CA ASP A 136 7.40 -8.05 -8.25
C ASP A 136 8.18 -8.37 -6.96
N THR A 137 7.81 -7.72 -5.86
CA THR A 137 8.46 -7.88 -4.57
C THR A 137 7.42 -7.94 -3.45
N LEU A 138 7.59 -8.90 -2.55
CA LEU A 138 6.85 -8.96 -1.29
C LEU A 138 7.82 -8.74 -0.13
N ARG A 139 7.54 -7.72 0.68
CA ARG A 139 8.24 -7.46 1.93
C ARG A 139 7.36 -7.79 3.11
N LEU A 140 7.79 -8.74 3.93
CA LEU A 140 7.05 -9.24 5.08
C LEU A 140 7.83 -8.91 6.36
N ALA A 141 7.24 -8.09 7.23
CA ALA A 141 7.77 -7.77 8.55
C ALA A 141 6.97 -8.53 9.63
N VAL A 142 7.66 -9.28 10.47
CA VAL A 142 7.08 -10.08 11.54
C VAL A 142 7.69 -9.68 12.87
N ASN A 143 6.87 -9.38 13.87
CA ASN A 143 7.33 -9.22 15.23
C ASN A 143 7.29 -10.58 15.95
N PRO A 144 8.43 -11.23 16.21
CA PRO A 144 8.47 -12.55 16.82
C PRO A 144 8.04 -12.56 18.29
N GLN A 145 8.02 -11.38 18.93
CA GLN A 145 7.66 -11.23 20.36
C GLN A 145 6.17 -10.95 20.57
N LEU A 146 5.45 -10.54 19.53
CA LEU A 146 4.03 -10.25 19.58
C LEU A 146 3.23 -11.45 19.09
N ARG A 147 2.33 -11.94 19.95
CA ARG A 147 1.30 -12.91 19.57
C ARG A 147 -0.05 -12.22 19.64
N LEU A 148 -0.76 -12.22 18.54
CA LEU A 148 -2.15 -11.79 18.58
C LEU A 148 -3.00 -12.84 19.30
N GLY A 149 -3.91 -12.33 20.13
CA GLY A 149 -4.98 -13.14 20.67
C GLY A 149 -5.98 -13.55 19.57
N ALA A 150 -6.82 -14.54 19.85
CA ALA A 150 -7.80 -15.12 18.93
C ALA A 150 -8.91 -14.17 18.42
N ALA A 151 -8.83 -12.88 18.65
CA ALA A 151 -9.81 -11.88 18.29
C ALA A 151 -9.54 -11.29 16.88
N GLY A 152 -9.74 -12.12 15.85
CA GLY A 152 -10.32 -11.63 14.59
C GLY A 152 -9.48 -10.74 13.68
N GLY A 153 -8.16 -10.88 13.60
CA GLY A 153 -7.40 -10.34 12.48
C GLY A 153 -7.53 -11.24 11.24
N ALA A 154 -7.68 -10.65 10.05
CA ALA A 154 -7.64 -11.44 8.83
C ALA A 154 -6.24 -12.04 8.67
N GLU A 155 -6.15 -13.36 8.78
CA GLU A 155 -4.86 -14.05 8.64
C GLU A 155 -4.38 -13.95 7.20
N PHE A 156 -3.16 -13.44 7.03
CA PHE A 156 -2.45 -13.50 5.76
C PHE A 156 -1.32 -14.52 5.88
N ARG A 157 -1.35 -15.51 5.00
CA ARG A 157 -0.27 -16.49 4.87
C ARG A 157 0.28 -16.42 3.46
N PHE A 158 1.59 -16.35 3.35
CA PHE A 158 2.30 -16.43 2.09
C PHE A 158 3.29 -17.59 2.14
N THR A 159 3.19 -18.46 1.14
CA THR A 159 4.18 -19.52 0.92
C THR A 159 4.88 -19.20 -0.40
N PRO A 160 6.17 -18.80 -0.35
CA PRO A 160 6.89 -18.49 -1.58
C PRO A 160 7.05 -19.77 -2.42
N PRO A 161 7.04 -19.65 -3.76
CA PRO A 161 7.45 -20.74 -4.64
C PRO A 161 8.86 -21.24 -4.28
N GLN A 162 9.13 -22.51 -4.58
CA GLN A 162 10.45 -23.07 -4.32
C GLN A 162 11.51 -22.33 -5.12
N GLY A 163 12.60 -21.93 -4.46
CA GLY A 163 13.69 -21.18 -5.09
C GLY A 163 13.47 -19.68 -5.22
N THR A 164 12.37 -19.12 -4.68
CA THR A 164 12.17 -17.67 -4.68
C THR A 164 13.34 -16.98 -3.97
N PRO A 165 14.06 -16.05 -4.65
CA PRO A 165 15.12 -15.27 -4.02
C PRO A 165 14.57 -14.46 -2.86
N GLN A 166 15.33 -14.43 -1.75
CA GLN A 166 14.91 -13.67 -0.57
C GLN A 166 16.11 -13.10 0.17
N THR A 167 15.90 -11.95 0.81
CA THR A 167 16.82 -11.35 1.80
C THR A 167 16.13 -11.28 3.14
N ARG A 168 16.92 -11.33 4.23
CA ARG A 168 16.42 -11.19 5.60
C ARG A 168 17.23 -10.17 6.35
N GLU A 169 16.54 -9.35 7.13
CA GLU A 169 17.14 -8.33 7.99
C GLU A 169 16.37 -8.23 9.30
N ASN A 170 16.99 -7.68 10.33
CA ASN A 170 16.31 -7.34 11.58
C ASN A 170 16.29 -5.82 11.72
N LEU A 171 15.10 -5.25 11.83
CA LEU A 171 14.88 -3.81 11.97
C LEU A 171 14.10 -3.54 13.26
N GLY A 172 14.80 -3.02 14.26
CA GLY A 172 14.16 -2.65 15.53
C GLY A 172 13.45 -3.81 16.26
N GLY A 173 13.93 -5.05 16.09
CA GLY A 173 13.31 -6.25 16.64
C GLY A 173 12.27 -6.93 15.75
N MET A 174 12.01 -6.39 14.57
CA MET A 174 11.18 -7.01 13.55
C MET A 174 12.03 -7.87 12.61
N GLU A 175 11.60 -9.08 12.34
CA GLU A 175 12.17 -9.92 11.28
C GLU A 175 11.55 -9.54 9.95
N VAL A 176 12.37 -8.95 9.07
CA VAL A 176 11.91 -8.51 7.75
C VAL A 176 12.48 -9.43 6.69
N THR A 177 11.59 -10.05 5.93
CA THR A 177 11.95 -10.88 4.78
C THR A 177 11.43 -10.22 3.50
N THR A 178 12.32 -10.01 2.54
CA THR A 178 11.98 -9.50 1.21
C THR A 178 12.12 -10.62 0.20
N TYR A 179 11.04 -10.96 -0.48
CA TYR A 179 10.98 -11.94 -1.56
C TYR A 179 10.96 -11.23 -2.90
N THR A 180 11.82 -11.66 -3.84
CA THR A 180 11.77 -11.23 -5.24
C THR A 180 10.93 -12.25 -6.02
N LEU A 181 9.73 -11.84 -6.45
CA LEU A 181 8.74 -12.73 -7.07
C LEU A 181 8.95 -12.83 -8.58
N HIS A 182 9.42 -11.74 -9.21
CA HIS A 182 9.74 -11.66 -10.63
C HIS A 182 11.19 -11.18 -10.80
N PRO A 183 12.21 -12.07 -10.71
CA PRO A 183 13.62 -11.70 -10.75
C PRO A 183 14.08 -11.12 -12.10
N ASP A 184 13.32 -11.36 -13.17
CA ASP A 184 13.64 -10.88 -14.52
C ASP A 184 13.17 -9.45 -14.78
N THR A 185 12.43 -8.86 -13.83
CA THR A 185 11.98 -7.47 -13.93
C THR A 185 13.14 -6.53 -13.60
N SER A 186 13.37 -5.52 -14.43
CA SER A 186 14.44 -4.55 -14.19
C SER A 186 14.19 -3.78 -12.88
N ALA A 187 15.25 -3.26 -12.26
CA ALA A 187 15.11 -2.49 -11.01
C ALA A 187 14.20 -1.25 -11.16
N ALA A 188 13.97 -0.78 -12.39
CA ALA A 188 13.06 0.31 -12.71
C ALA A 188 11.58 -0.12 -12.66
N ASP A 189 11.29 -1.40 -12.83
CA ASP A 189 9.92 -1.94 -12.88
C ASP A 189 9.48 -2.59 -11.57
N LEU A 190 10.27 -2.48 -10.49
CA LEU A 190 9.98 -3.13 -9.21
C LEU A 190 8.75 -2.49 -8.54
N ARG A 191 7.68 -3.26 -8.42
CA ARG A 191 6.46 -2.95 -7.67
C ARG A 191 6.55 -3.63 -6.31
N PHE A 192 6.51 -2.85 -5.23
CA PHE A 192 6.66 -3.38 -3.89
C PHE A 192 5.31 -3.64 -3.24
N LEU A 193 5.12 -4.87 -2.81
CA LEU A 193 4.03 -5.27 -1.94
C LEU A 193 4.56 -5.34 -0.51
N LYS A 194 4.11 -4.43 0.36
CA LYS A 194 4.45 -4.44 1.78
C LYS A 194 3.27 -4.93 2.60
N GLN A 195 3.48 -5.97 3.38
CA GLN A 195 2.67 -6.24 4.56
C GLN A 195 3.55 -6.02 5.80
N ALA A 196 3.27 -4.96 6.53
CA ALA A 196 3.61 -4.93 7.94
C ALA A 196 2.49 -5.68 8.67
N VAL A 197 2.78 -6.84 9.22
CA VAL A 197 1.93 -7.45 10.24
C VAL A 197 2.21 -6.67 11.52
N ASP A 198 1.79 -5.40 11.53
CA ASP A 198 1.80 -4.57 12.72
C ASP A 198 0.50 -4.78 13.47
N GLU A 199 0.46 -5.89 14.16
CA GLU A 199 -0.62 -6.22 15.06
C GLU A 199 -0.45 -5.56 16.43
N GLY A 200 0.58 -4.74 16.60
CA GLY A 200 0.87 -3.98 17.82
C GLY A 200 0.14 -2.64 17.96
N ARG A 201 -0.61 -2.18 16.95
CA ARG A 201 -1.26 -0.85 16.97
C ARG A 201 -2.53 -0.73 17.81
N LYS A 202 -2.90 -1.72 18.58
CA LYS A 202 -4.05 -1.63 19.50
C LYS A 202 -3.70 -1.22 20.92
N CYS A 203 -2.58 -0.62 21.16
CA CYS A 203 -2.22 -0.08 22.47
C CYS A 203 -1.75 1.35 22.36
N THR A 204 -2.70 2.29 22.32
CA THR A 204 -2.51 3.59 22.96
C THR A 204 -3.86 4.07 23.48
N PRO A 205 -3.91 4.43 24.80
CA PRO A 205 -5.09 5.05 25.39
C PRO A 205 -5.33 6.43 24.83
#